data_e36c5d69230841237f61cdadbde59840
#
_entry.id   e36c5d69230841237f61cdadbde59840
#
_cell.length_a   1.000
_cell.length_b   1.000
_cell.length_c   1.000
_cell.angle_alpha   90.00
_cell.angle_beta   90.00
_cell.angle_gamma   90.00
#
_symmetry.space_group_name_H-M   'P 1'
#
loop_
_entity.id
_entity.type
_entity.pdbx_description
1 polymer ?
#
loop_
_entity_poly.entity_id
_entity_poly.type
_entity_poly.pdbx_seq_one_letter_code
_entity_poly.pdbx_strand_id
1 'polypeptide(L)'
;IRDRNIDSWHLFGGSWGSTLALIYAIKNPSKVKSMTLRGIFLCRKFELLWFYQYGASEIFPDEFEKYISVIPQNERENLIASFYKYLTSQDIELRSRAAAAWTNWELSTSHLIKRDFNVGKSKTNSFSDAFARIECHYFINNIFLEDDFILKNVNIIESIPTRIIQGRYDVVCP
;
A
#
# COMPACT_ATOMS: atom_id res chain seq x y z
N ILE A 1 4.64 -23.86 -2.60
CA ILE A 1 5.71 -24.59 -1.90
C ILE A 1 5.44 -26.08 -2.01
N ARG A 2 4.30 -26.60 -1.51
CA ARG A 2 3.99 -28.04 -1.51
C ARG A 2 4.04 -28.66 -2.92
N ASP A 3 3.43 -28.01 -3.90
CA ASP A 3 3.34 -28.52 -5.29
C ASP A 3 4.68 -28.52 -6.05
N ARG A 4 5.72 -27.88 -5.51
CA ARG A 4 7.03 -27.73 -6.13
C ARG A 4 8.16 -28.36 -5.35
N ASN A 5 7.87 -29.09 -4.26
CA ASN A 5 8.85 -29.70 -3.36
C ASN A 5 9.91 -28.70 -2.86
N ILE A 6 9.50 -27.46 -2.58
CA ILE A 6 10.37 -26.42 -2.04
C ILE A 6 10.22 -26.42 -0.52
N ASP A 7 11.29 -26.73 0.21
CA ASP A 7 11.28 -26.76 1.68
C ASP A 7 11.28 -25.37 2.29
N SER A 8 12.11 -24.48 1.74
CA SER A 8 12.23 -23.09 2.20
C SER A 8 12.75 -22.19 1.08
N TRP A 9 12.50 -20.90 1.15
CA TRP A 9 12.83 -19.94 0.11
C TRP A 9 13.34 -18.60 0.66
N HIS A 10 13.88 -17.78 -0.22
CA HIS A 10 14.22 -16.40 0.06
C HIS A 10 13.03 -15.53 -0.31
N LEU A 11 12.68 -14.56 0.55
CA LEU A 11 11.63 -13.59 0.29
C LEU A 11 12.23 -12.27 -0.21
N PHE A 12 11.61 -11.71 -1.23
CA PHE A 12 11.86 -10.35 -1.69
C PHE A 12 10.54 -9.59 -1.71
N GLY A 13 10.48 -8.43 -1.06
CA GLY A 13 9.28 -7.62 -1.01
C GLY A 13 9.57 -6.12 -0.88
N GLY A 14 8.80 -5.31 -1.59
CA GLY A 14 8.85 -3.86 -1.45
C GLY A 14 7.47 -3.28 -1.16
N SER A 15 7.39 -2.22 -0.32
CA SER A 15 6.14 -1.58 0.06
C SER A 15 5.13 -2.62 0.60
N TRP A 16 3.93 -2.73 0.05
CA TRP A 16 2.97 -3.80 0.39
C TRP A 16 3.59 -5.20 0.34
N GLY A 17 4.53 -5.45 -0.57
CA GLY A 17 5.26 -6.71 -0.63
C GLY A 17 6.14 -6.96 0.59
N SER A 18 6.65 -5.93 1.27
CA SER A 18 7.39 -6.08 2.52
C SER A 18 6.45 -6.50 3.66
N THR A 19 5.24 -5.94 3.72
CA THR A 19 4.18 -6.35 4.64
C THR A 19 3.86 -7.84 4.49
N LEU A 20 3.60 -8.27 3.25
CA LEU A 20 3.29 -9.68 2.94
C LEU A 20 4.44 -10.61 3.29
N ALA A 21 5.68 -10.23 2.99
CA ALA A 21 6.87 -11.02 3.32
C ALA A 21 7.04 -11.20 4.83
N LEU A 22 6.88 -10.12 5.60
CA LEU A 22 6.96 -10.15 7.06
C LEU A 22 5.86 -11.00 7.69
N ILE A 23 4.61 -10.83 7.26
CA ILE A 23 3.48 -11.65 7.75
C ILE A 23 3.69 -13.13 7.41
N TYR A 24 4.14 -13.41 6.18
CA TYR A 24 4.44 -14.79 5.80
C TYR A 24 5.55 -15.40 6.65
N ALA A 25 6.64 -14.66 6.89
CA ALA A 25 7.75 -15.10 7.71
C ALA A 25 7.32 -15.37 9.16
N ILE A 26 6.54 -14.46 9.76
CA ILE A 26 6.00 -14.64 11.11
C ILE A 26 5.12 -15.91 11.21
N LYS A 27 4.28 -16.14 10.22
CA LYS A 27 3.39 -17.31 10.20
C LYS A 27 4.08 -18.63 9.81
N ASN A 28 5.23 -18.55 9.12
CA ASN A 28 5.93 -19.71 8.58
C ASN A 28 7.47 -19.57 8.71
N PRO A 29 8.03 -19.35 9.92
CA PRO A 29 9.44 -18.99 10.06
C PRO A 29 10.39 -20.06 9.53
N SER A 30 10.06 -21.34 9.70
CA SER A 30 10.87 -22.47 9.19
C SER A 30 10.90 -22.59 7.67
N LYS A 31 10.04 -21.85 6.96
CA LYS A 31 9.98 -21.85 5.49
C LYS A 31 10.75 -20.69 4.86
N VAL A 32 11.37 -19.83 5.66
CA VAL A 32 12.07 -18.63 5.18
C VAL A 32 13.57 -18.75 5.47
N LYS A 33 14.38 -18.74 4.43
CA LYS A 33 15.85 -18.76 4.52
C LYS A 33 16.42 -17.38 4.80
N SER A 34 15.89 -16.37 4.13
CA SER A 34 16.27 -14.96 4.32
C SER A 34 15.22 -14.04 3.71
N MET A 35 15.31 -12.76 4.05
CA MET A 35 14.46 -11.72 3.46
C MET A 35 15.31 -10.57 2.90
N THR A 36 14.86 -9.98 1.80
CA THR A 36 15.30 -8.67 1.32
C THR A 36 14.08 -7.79 1.17
N LEU A 37 14.01 -6.73 1.96
CA LEU A 37 12.86 -5.85 2.07
C LEU A 37 13.25 -4.44 1.63
N ARG A 38 12.38 -3.78 0.87
CA ARG A 38 12.60 -2.43 0.38
C ARG A 38 11.37 -1.56 0.65
N GLY A 39 11.59 -0.30 1.10
CA GLY A 39 10.48 0.59 1.43
C GLY A 39 9.57 -0.11 2.43
N ILE A 40 10.04 -0.27 3.65
CA ILE A 40 9.33 -1.03 4.69
C ILE A 40 7.96 -0.39 4.94
N PHE A 41 6.92 -1.21 4.85
CA PHE A 41 5.57 -0.85 5.17
C PHE A 41 4.96 -1.90 6.11
N LEU A 42 4.56 -1.50 7.28
CA LEU A 42 4.00 -2.39 8.29
C LEU A 42 2.47 -2.38 8.30
N CYS A 43 1.87 -1.50 7.49
CA CYS A 43 0.43 -1.29 7.36
C CYS A 43 -0.25 -0.96 8.70
N ARG A 44 0.45 -0.22 9.57
CA ARG A 44 -0.12 0.29 10.82
C ARG A 44 -1.09 1.44 10.52
N LYS A 45 -2.03 1.65 11.41
CA LYS A 45 -2.97 2.77 11.31
C LYS A 45 -2.25 4.12 11.12
N PHE A 46 -1.13 4.34 11.83
CA PHE A 46 -0.32 5.55 11.69
C PHE A 46 0.20 5.72 10.25
N GLU A 47 0.74 4.68 9.63
CA GLU A 47 1.30 4.73 8.27
C GLU A 47 0.20 4.98 7.22
N LEU A 48 -0.96 4.36 7.40
CA LEU A 48 -2.13 4.61 6.55
C LEU A 48 -2.63 6.05 6.67
N LEU A 49 -2.73 6.58 7.88
CA LEU A 49 -3.11 7.97 8.09
C LEU A 49 -2.08 8.95 7.54
N TRP A 50 -0.79 8.67 7.75
CA TRP A 50 0.30 9.47 7.20
C TRP A 50 0.18 9.63 5.69
N PHE A 51 -0.05 8.54 4.98
CA PHE A 51 -0.01 8.55 3.52
C PHE A 51 -1.34 8.98 2.88
N TYR A 52 -2.48 8.51 3.40
CA TYR A 52 -3.78 8.71 2.77
C TYR A 52 -4.64 9.81 3.38
N GLN A 53 -4.30 10.34 4.54
CA GLN A 53 -5.14 11.32 5.23
C GLN A 53 -4.41 12.63 5.51
N TYR A 54 -3.22 12.58 6.10
CA TYR A 54 -2.40 13.74 6.45
C TYR A 54 -0.91 13.33 6.50
N GLY A 55 0.00 14.31 6.50
CA GLY A 55 1.44 14.02 6.56
C GLY A 55 2.08 14.08 5.18
N ALA A 56 1.96 13.06 4.35
CA ALA A 56 2.44 13.11 2.96
C ALA A 56 1.80 14.25 2.16
N SER A 57 0.58 14.66 2.51
CA SER A 57 -0.12 15.84 1.97
C SER A 57 0.63 17.16 2.18
N GLU A 58 1.39 17.28 3.27
CA GLU A 58 2.20 18.47 3.55
C GLU A 58 3.43 18.59 2.63
N ILE A 59 3.88 17.45 2.09
CA ILE A 59 5.04 17.37 1.21
C ILE A 59 4.63 17.47 -0.26
N PHE A 60 3.47 16.92 -0.62
CA PHE A 60 2.90 16.93 -1.97
C PHE A 60 1.49 17.53 -1.99
N PRO A 61 1.30 18.80 -1.59
CA PRO A 61 -0.02 19.39 -1.49
C PRO A 61 -0.76 19.47 -2.83
N ASP A 62 -0.03 19.74 -3.92
CA ASP A 62 -0.58 19.82 -5.27
C ASP A 62 -1.11 18.47 -5.80
N GLU A 63 -0.45 17.38 -5.48
CA GLU A 63 -0.91 16.04 -5.84
C GLU A 63 -2.01 15.55 -4.90
N PHE A 64 -1.95 15.94 -3.63
CA PHE A 64 -2.99 15.61 -2.65
C PHE A 64 -4.32 16.30 -2.97
N GLU A 65 -4.31 17.55 -3.43
CA GLU A 65 -5.54 18.23 -3.89
C GLU A 65 -6.21 17.46 -5.04
N LYS A 66 -5.44 16.94 -5.99
CA LYS A 66 -5.97 16.11 -7.08
C LYS A 66 -6.56 14.80 -6.55
N TYR A 67 -5.86 14.16 -5.59
CA TYR A 67 -6.32 12.93 -4.95
C TYR A 67 -7.68 13.12 -4.28
N ILE A 68 -7.82 14.14 -3.43
CA ILE A 68 -9.06 14.39 -2.69
C ILE A 68 -10.17 15.04 -3.52
N SER A 69 -9.86 15.56 -4.72
CA SER A 69 -10.83 16.29 -5.57
C SER A 69 -12.05 15.46 -5.97
N VAL A 70 -11.89 14.13 -6.03
CA VAL A 70 -12.96 13.20 -6.39
C VAL A 70 -13.90 12.88 -5.21
N ILE A 71 -13.52 13.28 -3.99
CA ILE A 71 -14.28 13.05 -2.76
C ILE A 71 -14.94 14.37 -2.33
N PRO A 72 -16.26 14.40 -2.13
CA PRO A 72 -16.96 15.58 -1.60
C PRO A 72 -16.38 16.02 -0.26
N GLN A 73 -16.35 17.33 -0.02
CA GLN A 73 -15.71 17.91 1.16
C GLN A 73 -16.26 17.34 2.49
N ASN A 74 -17.55 17.13 2.56
CA ASN A 74 -18.21 16.55 3.74
C ASN A 74 -17.95 15.04 3.94
N GLU A 75 -17.25 14.40 3.02
CA GLU A 75 -16.87 12.98 3.11
C GLU A 75 -15.35 12.79 3.30
N ARG A 76 -14.57 13.85 3.55
CA ARG A 76 -13.09 13.80 3.64
C ARG A 76 -12.55 13.51 5.04
N GLU A 77 -13.39 13.30 6.03
CA GLU A 77 -12.96 12.96 7.39
C GLU A 77 -12.20 11.64 7.46
N ASN A 78 -12.60 10.67 6.63
CA ASN A 78 -11.90 9.39 6.50
C ASN A 78 -11.78 9.03 5.01
N LEU A 79 -10.66 9.42 4.40
CA LEU A 79 -10.46 9.25 2.95
C LEU A 79 -10.43 7.79 2.52
N ILE A 80 -9.82 6.89 3.30
CA ILE A 80 -9.82 5.45 2.96
C ILE A 80 -11.25 4.91 2.91
N ALA A 81 -12.08 5.24 3.88
CA ALA A 81 -13.48 4.80 3.88
C ALA A 81 -14.27 5.38 2.70
N SER A 82 -14.06 6.65 2.39
CA SER A 82 -14.70 7.32 1.27
C SER A 82 -14.25 6.75 -0.07
N PHE A 83 -12.95 6.54 -0.26
CA PHE A 83 -12.45 5.86 -1.45
C PHE A 83 -12.99 4.45 -1.57
N TYR A 84 -13.07 3.68 -0.49
CA TYR A 84 -13.65 2.33 -0.51
C TYR A 84 -15.10 2.34 -1.00
N LYS A 85 -15.92 3.28 -0.52
CA LYS A 85 -17.30 3.50 -0.98
C LYS A 85 -17.36 3.73 -2.49
N TYR A 86 -16.49 4.60 -3.02
CA TYR A 86 -16.46 4.93 -4.45
C TYR A 86 -15.87 3.80 -5.30
N LEU A 87 -14.81 3.15 -4.85
CA LEU A 87 -14.15 2.04 -5.53
C LEU A 87 -15.02 0.78 -5.61
N THR A 88 -16.01 0.65 -4.72
CA THR A 88 -16.98 -0.47 -4.73
C THR A 88 -18.34 -0.09 -5.32
N SER A 89 -18.48 1.14 -5.83
CA SER A 89 -19.71 1.62 -6.46
C SER A 89 -20.08 0.82 -7.72
N GLN A 90 -21.37 0.66 -7.98
CA GLN A 90 -21.88 0.13 -9.23
C GLN A 90 -21.77 1.13 -10.40
N ASP A 91 -21.66 2.43 -10.09
CA ASP A 91 -21.38 3.47 -11.07
C ASP A 91 -19.94 3.35 -11.55
N ILE A 92 -19.79 2.92 -12.82
CA ILE A 92 -18.48 2.65 -13.45
C ILE A 92 -17.67 3.95 -13.59
N GLU A 93 -18.32 5.08 -13.89
CA GLU A 93 -17.62 6.35 -14.07
C GLU A 93 -17.06 6.85 -12.74
N LEU A 94 -17.88 6.83 -11.69
CA LEU A 94 -17.47 7.20 -10.33
C LEU A 94 -16.31 6.31 -9.84
N ARG A 95 -16.43 4.99 -10.03
CA ARG A 95 -15.40 4.02 -9.66
C ARG A 95 -14.09 4.28 -10.42
N SER A 96 -14.15 4.49 -11.74
CA SER A 96 -12.97 4.74 -12.55
C SER A 96 -12.26 6.04 -12.17
N ARG A 97 -13.00 7.10 -11.83
CA ARG A 97 -12.44 8.37 -11.36
C ARG A 97 -11.73 8.18 -10.01
N ALA A 98 -12.35 7.49 -9.07
CA ALA A 98 -11.75 7.20 -7.77
C ALA A 98 -10.48 6.33 -7.93
N ALA A 99 -10.53 5.30 -8.76
CA ALA A 99 -9.37 4.44 -9.04
C ALA A 99 -8.21 5.20 -9.68
N ALA A 100 -8.49 6.10 -10.62
CA ALA A 100 -7.48 6.95 -11.23
C ALA A 100 -6.86 7.92 -10.21
N ALA A 101 -7.65 8.55 -9.35
CA ALA A 101 -7.16 9.47 -8.33
C ALA A 101 -6.26 8.76 -7.31
N TRP A 102 -6.68 7.59 -6.81
CA TRP A 102 -5.88 6.76 -5.92
C TRP A 102 -4.54 6.37 -6.56
N THR A 103 -4.59 5.80 -7.75
CA THR A 103 -3.40 5.33 -8.46
C THR A 103 -2.43 6.48 -8.79
N ASN A 104 -2.95 7.65 -9.19
CA ASN A 104 -2.12 8.82 -9.48
C ASN A 104 -1.43 9.34 -8.21
N TRP A 105 -2.12 9.35 -7.06
CA TRP A 105 -1.51 9.70 -5.78
C TRP A 105 -0.32 8.82 -5.47
N GLU A 106 -0.48 7.51 -5.55
CA GLU A 106 0.60 6.53 -5.35
C GLU A 106 1.79 6.74 -6.30
N LEU A 107 1.50 6.87 -7.60
CA LEU A 107 2.53 6.99 -8.61
C LEU A 107 3.27 8.33 -8.54
N SER A 108 2.57 9.44 -8.27
CA SER A 108 3.18 10.77 -8.22
C SER A 108 4.12 10.94 -7.02
N THR A 109 3.83 10.26 -5.91
CA THR A 109 4.60 10.37 -4.66
C THR A 109 5.71 9.32 -4.52
N SER A 110 5.65 8.24 -5.31
CA SER A 110 6.62 7.13 -5.25
C SER A 110 7.94 7.41 -6.00
N HIS A 111 8.11 8.59 -6.58
CA HIS A 111 9.31 8.95 -7.36
C HIS A 111 9.87 10.31 -6.94
N LEU A 112 11.18 10.36 -6.69
CA LEU A 112 11.87 11.61 -6.35
C LEU A 112 11.79 12.63 -7.50
N ILE A 113 11.87 12.15 -8.74
CA ILE A 113 11.73 12.98 -9.94
C ILE A 113 10.36 12.72 -10.53
N LYS A 114 9.56 13.78 -10.68
CA LYS A 114 8.23 13.70 -11.26
C LYS A 114 8.26 12.98 -12.61
N ARG A 115 7.39 12.01 -12.78
CA ARG A 115 7.16 11.26 -14.01
C ARG A 115 5.73 11.48 -14.47
N ASP A 116 5.54 11.65 -15.77
CA ASP A 116 4.21 11.73 -16.35
C ASP A 116 3.64 10.31 -16.49
N PHE A 117 2.77 9.95 -15.58
CA PHE A 117 2.00 8.72 -15.68
C PHE A 117 0.70 8.99 -16.43
N ASN A 118 0.50 8.32 -17.57
CA ASN A 118 -0.73 8.44 -18.35
C ASN A 118 -1.88 7.60 -17.76
N VAL A 119 -2.06 7.64 -16.45
CA VAL A 119 -3.14 6.94 -15.75
C VAL A 119 -4.44 7.73 -15.93
N GLY A 120 -5.47 7.09 -16.46
CA GLY A 120 -6.79 7.70 -16.62
C GLY A 120 -7.11 8.29 -18.00
N LYS A 121 -6.22 8.18 -19.00
CA LYS A 121 -6.54 8.57 -20.38
C LYS A 121 -7.44 7.57 -21.10
N SER A 122 -7.60 6.35 -20.59
CA SER A 122 -8.58 5.36 -21.08
C SER A 122 -9.79 5.32 -20.14
N LYS A 123 -10.99 5.29 -20.69
CA LYS A 123 -12.25 5.20 -19.93
C LYS A 123 -12.35 3.93 -19.06
N THR A 124 -11.50 2.94 -19.30
CA THR A 124 -11.38 1.71 -18.49
C THR A 124 -9.92 1.35 -18.34
N ASN A 125 -9.27 1.88 -17.31
CA ASN A 125 -7.93 1.42 -16.96
C ASN A 125 -8.06 0.25 -15.96
N SER A 126 -8.08 -0.97 -16.49
CA SER A 126 -8.19 -2.20 -15.69
C SER A 126 -7.11 -2.33 -14.61
N PHE A 127 -5.92 -1.78 -14.87
CA PHE A 127 -4.84 -1.74 -13.88
C PHE A 127 -5.22 -0.86 -12.68
N SER A 128 -5.62 0.39 -12.91
CA SER A 128 -5.97 1.30 -11.82
C SER A 128 -7.17 0.80 -11.01
N ASP A 129 -8.18 0.23 -11.67
CA ASP A 129 -9.34 -0.34 -10.99
C ASP A 129 -8.94 -1.50 -10.08
N ALA A 130 -8.15 -2.45 -10.58
CA ALA A 130 -7.67 -3.58 -9.79
C ALA A 130 -6.74 -3.13 -8.66
N PHE A 131 -5.77 -2.28 -8.97
CA PHE A 131 -4.78 -1.77 -8.03
C PHE A 131 -5.45 -1.07 -6.84
N ALA A 132 -6.20 0.00 -7.10
CA ALA A 132 -6.83 0.81 -6.05
C ALA A 132 -7.85 -0.01 -5.22
N ARG A 133 -8.63 -0.87 -5.86
CA ARG A 133 -9.63 -1.69 -5.15
C ARG A 133 -9.01 -2.71 -4.23
N ILE A 134 -7.94 -3.38 -4.67
CA ILE A 134 -7.25 -4.39 -3.85
C ILE A 134 -6.60 -3.71 -2.64
N GLU A 135 -5.84 -2.64 -2.83
CA GLU A 135 -5.18 -1.93 -1.74
C GLU A 135 -6.19 -1.38 -0.74
N CYS A 136 -7.15 -0.59 -1.22
CA CYS A 136 -8.14 0.02 -0.36
C CYS A 136 -8.98 -1.02 0.41
N HIS A 137 -9.27 -2.19 -0.20
CA HIS A 137 -9.93 -3.29 0.47
C HIS A 137 -9.10 -3.83 1.65
N TYR A 138 -7.81 -4.04 1.47
CA TYR A 138 -6.96 -4.47 2.57
C TYR A 138 -6.84 -3.40 3.65
N PHE A 139 -6.68 -2.14 3.28
CA PHE A 139 -6.47 -1.05 4.24
C PHE A 139 -7.71 -0.77 5.09
N ILE A 140 -8.90 -0.72 4.50
CA ILE A 140 -10.14 -0.51 5.26
C ILE A 140 -10.43 -1.65 6.24
N ASN A 141 -9.94 -2.84 5.96
CA ASN A 141 -10.09 -4.02 6.82
C ASN A 141 -8.85 -4.27 7.71
N ASN A 142 -7.96 -3.27 7.90
CA ASN A 142 -6.72 -3.40 8.70
C ASN A 142 -5.92 -4.65 8.32
N ILE A 143 -5.83 -4.96 7.01
CA ILE A 143 -5.19 -6.17 6.46
C ILE A 143 -5.66 -7.49 7.13
N PHE A 144 -6.83 -7.49 7.74
CA PHE A 144 -7.40 -8.61 8.51
C PHE A 144 -6.53 -9.04 9.70
N LEU A 145 -5.74 -8.10 10.27
CA LEU A 145 -4.88 -8.30 11.43
C LEU A 145 -5.10 -7.17 12.44
N GLU A 146 -4.67 -7.40 13.68
CA GLU A 146 -4.64 -6.34 14.69
C GLU A 146 -3.54 -5.31 14.35
N ASP A 147 -3.74 -4.09 14.81
CA ASP A 147 -2.73 -3.03 14.67
C ASP A 147 -1.42 -3.45 15.37
N ASP A 148 -0.29 -3.06 14.76
CA ASP A 148 1.06 -3.45 15.21
C ASP A 148 1.36 -4.96 15.18
N PHE A 149 0.56 -5.77 14.47
CA PHE A 149 0.76 -7.23 14.41
C PHE A 149 2.20 -7.61 14.10
N ILE A 150 2.83 -6.98 13.11
CA ILE A 150 4.20 -7.29 12.71
C ILE A 150 5.17 -6.96 13.84
N LEU A 151 5.07 -5.78 14.47
CA LEU A 151 5.96 -5.36 15.55
C LEU A 151 5.81 -6.23 16.80
N LYS A 152 4.58 -6.62 17.16
CA LYS A 152 4.30 -7.50 18.29
C LYS A 152 4.89 -8.90 18.12
N ASN A 153 5.13 -9.32 16.88
CA ASN A 153 5.57 -10.68 16.55
C ASN A 153 6.96 -10.73 15.90
N VAL A 154 7.70 -9.62 15.87
CA VAL A 154 9.00 -9.54 15.18
C VAL A 154 10.05 -10.50 15.79
N ASN A 155 9.95 -10.80 17.06
CA ASN A 155 10.82 -11.76 17.75
C ASN A 155 10.77 -13.18 17.13
N ILE A 156 9.66 -13.55 16.50
CA ILE A 156 9.51 -14.86 15.84
C ILE A 156 10.48 -15.00 14.66
N ILE A 157 10.86 -13.89 14.04
CA ILE A 157 11.68 -13.85 12.83
C ILE A 157 13.07 -13.24 13.05
N GLU A 158 13.48 -12.97 14.29
CA GLU A 158 14.76 -12.33 14.61
C GLU A 158 15.99 -13.12 14.14
N SER A 159 15.88 -14.45 14.07
CA SER A 159 16.93 -15.34 13.59
C SER A 159 17.01 -15.43 12.06
N ILE A 160 16.04 -14.88 11.33
CA ILE A 160 16.02 -14.94 9.86
C ILE A 160 16.92 -13.83 9.30
N PRO A 161 17.98 -14.15 8.53
CA PRO A 161 18.84 -13.16 7.92
C PRO A 161 18.02 -12.20 7.06
N THR A 162 18.01 -10.92 7.42
CA THR A 162 17.17 -9.91 6.76
C THR A 162 18.01 -8.71 6.32
N ARG A 163 17.84 -8.29 5.07
CA ARG A 163 18.36 -7.02 4.56
C ARG A 163 17.20 -6.07 4.32
N ILE A 164 17.36 -4.84 4.85
CA ILE A 164 16.40 -3.75 4.66
C ILE A 164 17.08 -2.67 3.83
N ILE A 165 16.40 -2.26 2.76
CA ILE A 165 16.83 -1.18 1.86
C ILE A 165 15.77 -0.09 1.95
N GLN A 166 16.15 1.06 2.52
CA GLN A 166 15.23 2.18 2.73
C GLN A 166 15.78 3.45 2.08
N GLY A 167 14.95 4.14 1.33
CA GLY A 167 15.30 5.44 0.77
C GLY A 167 15.25 6.53 1.85
N ARG A 168 16.25 7.40 1.91
CA ARG A 168 16.25 8.54 2.85
C ARG A 168 15.05 9.49 2.63
N TYR A 169 14.61 9.61 1.40
CA TYR A 169 13.52 10.49 0.96
C TYR A 169 12.25 9.71 0.62
N ASP A 170 12.11 8.51 1.17
CA ASP A 170 10.89 7.73 1.03
C ASP A 170 9.79 8.37 1.88
N VAL A 171 8.86 9.03 1.22
CA VAL A 171 7.73 9.71 1.86
C VAL A 171 6.50 8.81 1.93
N VAL A 172 6.46 7.78 1.12
CA VAL A 172 5.35 6.81 1.08
C VAL A 172 5.45 5.87 2.27
N CYS A 173 6.65 5.35 2.52
CA CYS A 173 6.95 4.47 3.65
C CYS A 173 8.10 5.07 4.47
N PRO A 174 7.88 6.18 5.24
CA PRO A 174 8.92 6.92 5.95
C PRO A 174 9.53 6.13 7.12
#